data_81e4a7b9a9f1aea26d3bb1a8e3ba055e
#
_entry.id   81e4a7b9a9f1aea26d3bb1a8e3ba055e
#
_cell.length_a   1.000
_cell.length_b   1.000
_cell.length_c   1.000
_cell.angle_alpha   90.00
_cell.angle_beta   90.00
_cell.angle_gamma   90.00
#
_symmetry.space_group_name_H-M   'P 1'
#
loop_
_entity.id
_entity.type
_entity.pdbx_description
1 polymer ?
#
loop_
_entity_poly.entity_id
_entity_poly.type
_entity_poly.pdbx_seq_one_letter_code
_entity_poly.pdbx_strand_id
1 'polypeptide(L)'
;IQSMKKIISKILKSFIRITLKFNFHFVYAFLISKGTGIIHSKNNDGILVFGRISSDMSLMTKNKKFNYFYLHRLQFFIPSLFLDKKLMSQRSYFKFKDQTSYNQKLKLRNNLLKILKFLKKHGNLKFILVSSYNYFEHQEWANAGKELGIELIVYYKESVVADGRIGGYNYYISKSSNDINNIDKVLVYGESGFRQFKDTNIIDNEKIFKVGSLKTDSLYS
;
A
#
# COMPACT_ATOMS: atom_id res chain seq x y z
N ILE A 1 27.33 15.05 -1.32
CA ILE A 1 26.49 13.83 -1.24
C ILE A 1 24.99 14.17 -1.25
N GLN A 2 24.49 15.16 -0.46
CA GLN A 2 23.07 15.56 -0.48
C GLN A 2 22.60 16.16 -1.82
N SER A 3 23.45 16.96 -2.47
CA SER A 3 23.17 17.57 -3.79
C SER A 3 23.01 16.50 -4.88
N MET A 4 23.89 15.51 -4.92
CA MET A 4 23.86 14.42 -5.90
C MET A 4 22.60 13.54 -5.73
N LYS A 5 22.17 13.24 -4.49
CA LYS A 5 20.92 12.52 -4.22
C LYS A 5 19.69 13.28 -4.71
N LYS A 6 19.68 14.64 -4.61
CA LYS A 6 18.59 15.47 -5.14
C LYS A 6 18.53 15.43 -6.67
N ILE A 7 19.67 15.47 -7.35
CA ILE A 7 19.75 15.41 -8.82
C ILE A 7 19.27 14.06 -9.31
N ILE A 8 19.75 12.94 -8.75
CA ILE A 8 19.33 11.59 -9.11
C ILE A 8 17.81 11.45 -8.91
N SER A 9 17.26 11.96 -7.79
CA SER A 9 15.81 11.93 -7.54
C SER A 9 15.01 12.71 -8.60
N LYS A 10 15.51 13.87 -9.07
CA LYS A 10 14.85 14.65 -10.14
C LYS A 10 14.89 13.91 -11.48
N ILE A 11 16.02 13.34 -11.84
CA ILE A 11 16.17 12.56 -13.08
C ILE A 11 15.23 11.37 -13.06
N LEU A 12 15.18 10.61 -11.97
CA LEU A 12 14.30 9.46 -11.83
C LEU A 12 12.82 9.86 -11.95
N LYS A 13 12.41 10.96 -11.32
CA LYS A 13 11.04 11.48 -11.42
C LYS A 13 10.68 11.90 -12.84
N SER A 14 11.60 12.58 -13.56
CA SER A 14 11.38 12.95 -14.95
C SER A 14 11.29 11.73 -15.85
N PHE A 15 12.15 10.74 -15.66
CA PHE A 15 12.11 9.48 -16.38
C PHE A 15 10.79 8.73 -16.16
N ILE A 16 10.30 8.63 -14.91
CA ILE A 16 9.01 8.02 -14.59
C ILE A 16 7.86 8.77 -15.27
N ARG A 17 7.87 10.12 -15.28
CA ARG A 17 6.86 10.89 -16.00
C ARG A 17 6.82 10.56 -17.49
N ILE A 18 7.98 10.49 -18.12
CA ILE A 18 8.10 10.17 -19.55
C ILE A 18 7.58 8.75 -19.81
N THR A 19 8.02 7.76 -19.06
CA THR A 19 7.62 6.37 -19.24
C THR A 19 6.11 6.17 -19.06
N LEU A 20 5.49 6.83 -18.09
CA LEU A 20 4.05 6.76 -17.87
C LEU A 20 3.27 7.53 -18.95
N LYS A 21 3.79 8.67 -19.43
CA LYS A 21 3.18 9.44 -20.51
C LYS A 21 3.15 8.65 -21.83
N PHE A 22 4.21 7.91 -22.13
CA PHE A 22 4.33 7.08 -23.34
C PHE A 22 3.85 5.63 -23.15
N ASN A 23 3.14 5.33 -22.05
CA ASN A 23 2.61 3.99 -21.76
C ASN A 23 3.68 2.88 -21.59
N PHE A 24 4.93 3.23 -21.30
CA PHE A 24 5.99 2.26 -21.00
C PHE A 24 5.92 1.76 -19.56
N HIS A 25 4.77 1.27 -19.15
CA HIS A 25 4.52 0.79 -17.77
C HIS A 25 5.42 -0.38 -17.38
N PHE A 26 5.84 -1.20 -18.36
CA PHE A 26 6.77 -2.32 -18.13
C PHE A 26 8.13 -1.84 -17.64
N VAL A 27 8.63 -0.70 -18.12
CA VAL A 27 9.91 -0.13 -17.66
C VAL A 27 9.80 0.25 -16.19
N TYR A 28 8.70 0.88 -15.82
CA TYR A 28 8.46 1.27 -14.44
C TYR A 28 8.30 0.05 -13.51
N ALA A 29 7.51 -0.94 -13.93
CA ALA A 29 7.35 -2.18 -13.18
C ALA A 29 8.67 -2.98 -13.09
N PHE A 30 9.48 -2.96 -14.15
CA PHE A 30 10.81 -3.53 -14.13
C PHE A 30 11.74 -2.81 -13.13
N LEU A 31 11.70 -1.47 -13.08
CA LEU A 31 12.45 -0.70 -12.09
C LEU A 31 12.03 -1.02 -10.65
N ILE A 32 10.71 -1.18 -10.39
CA ILE A 32 10.23 -1.64 -9.08
C ILE A 32 10.79 -3.03 -8.78
N SER A 33 10.69 -3.96 -9.72
CA SER A 33 11.09 -5.35 -9.48
C SER A 33 12.61 -5.52 -9.29
N LYS A 34 13.43 -4.77 -10.01
CA LYS A 34 14.90 -4.90 -9.99
C LYS A 34 15.61 -3.88 -9.11
N GLY A 35 15.05 -2.66 -9.02
CA GLY A 35 15.68 -1.56 -8.30
C GLY A 35 15.33 -1.51 -6.82
N THR A 36 14.16 -2.05 -6.43
CA THR A 36 13.67 -2.02 -5.05
C THR A 36 13.25 -3.39 -4.53
N GLY A 37 13.36 -4.43 -5.37
CA GLY A 37 12.93 -5.78 -5.04
C GLY A 37 14.03 -6.62 -4.39
N ILE A 38 13.63 -7.45 -3.44
CA ILE A 38 14.43 -8.57 -2.93
C ILE A 38 13.80 -9.84 -3.47
N ILE A 39 14.47 -10.49 -4.42
CA ILE A 39 13.98 -11.68 -5.08
C ILE A 39 14.82 -12.87 -4.59
N HIS A 40 14.16 -13.76 -3.85
CA HIS A 40 14.79 -14.98 -3.32
C HIS A 40 14.67 -16.16 -4.28
N SER A 41 13.51 -16.31 -4.94
CA SER A 41 13.26 -17.38 -5.92
C SER A 41 12.18 -16.96 -6.92
N LYS A 42 12.28 -17.45 -8.16
CA LYS A 42 11.24 -17.23 -9.18
C LYS A 42 9.88 -17.85 -8.81
N ASN A 43 9.88 -18.90 -8.00
CA ASN A 43 8.68 -19.62 -7.61
C ASN A 43 8.01 -19.04 -6.36
N ASN A 44 8.68 -18.12 -5.66
CA ASN A 44 8.12 -17.51 -4.46
C ASN A 44 7.01 -16.52 -4.81
N ASP A 45 5.98 -16.47 -3.96
CA ASP A 45 4.96 -15.45 -4.05
C ASP A 45 5.53 -14.05 -3.80
N GLY A 46 5.08 -13.07 -4.57
CA GLY A 46 5.51 -11.69 -4.47
C GLY A 46 4.61 -10.87 -3.55
N ILE A 47 5.22 -10.00 -2.76
CA ILE A 47 4.55 -9.03 -1.89
C ILE A 47 4.98 -7.62 -2.30
N LEU A 48 4.02 -6.75 -2.66
CA LEU A 48 4.27 -5.33 -2.87
C LEU A 48 4.08 -4.58 -1.55
N VAL A 49 5.14 -3.94 -1.06
CA VAL A 49 5.18 -3.32 0.26
C VAL A 49 5.27 -1.81 0.16
N PHE A 50 4.41 -1.13 0.89
CA PHE A 50 4.39 0.33 0.97
C PHE A 50 5.34 0.86 2.05
N GLY A 51 5.95 2.01 1.77
CA GLY A 51 7.14 2.51 2.47
C GLY A 51 7.02 2.82 3.97
N ARG A 52 5.80 2.92 4.52
CA ARG A 52 5.62 3.12 5.97
C ARG A 52 5.88 1.87 6.81
N ILE A 53 5.96 0.71 6.16
CA ILE A 53 6.30 -0.57 6.80
C ILE A 53 7.82 -0.83 6.76
N SER A 54 8.58 0.00 6.06
CA SER A 54 9.99 -0.23 5.76
C SER A 54 10.90 -0.46 6.97
N SER A 55 10.55 0.09 8.14
CA SER A 55 11.33 -0.16 9.37
C SER A 55 11.27 -1.62 9.85
N ASP A 56 10.20 -2.33 9.50
CA ASP A 56 9.98 -3.72 9.92
C ASP A 56 10.41 -4.71 8.83
N MET A 57 10.79 -4.16 7.68
CA MET A 57 11.12 -4.95 6.49
C MET A 57 12.41 -5.76 6.62
N SER A 58 13.40 -5.25 7.36
CA SER A 58 14.63 -6.01 7.60
C SER A 58 14.37 -7.35 8.27
N LEU A 59 13.30 -7.43 9.07
CA LEU A 59 12.86 -8.66 9.73
C LEU A 59 12.04 -9.54 8.76
N MET A 60 11.11 -8.92 8.02
CA MET A 60 10.29 -9.66 7.05
C MET A 60 11.14 -10.30 5.95
N THR A 61 12.16 -9.61 5.45
CA THR A 61 13.03 -10.11 4.37
C THR A 61 13.97 -11.25 4.76
N LYS A 62 14.14 -11.50 6.06
CA LYS A 62 14.80 -12.73 6.54
C LYS A 62 14.01 -13.98 6.13
N ASN A 63 12.69 -13.85 5.95
CA ASN A 63 11.87 -14.93 5.45
C ASN A 63 12.03 -15.09 3.92
N LYS A 64 12.78 -16.10 3.51
CA LYS A 64 13.08 -16.40 2.10
C LYS A 64 11.92 -17.03 1.32
N LYS A 65 10.74 -17.23 1.93
CA LYS A 65 9.55 -17.81 1.27
C LYS A 65 8.86 -16.83 0.32
N PHE A 66 9.14 -15.53 0.44
CA PHE A 66 8.50 -14.49 -0.37
C PHE A 66 9.52 -13.66 -1.13
N ASN A 67 9.07 -13.10 -2.25
CA ASN A 67 9.76 -12.02 -2.95
C ASN A 67 9.13 -10.68 -2.52
N TYR A 68 9.93 -9.64 -2.32
CA TYR A 68 9.46 -8.36 -1.81
C TYR A 68 9.75 -7.25 -2.82
N PHE A 69 8.74 -6.44 -3.12
CA PHE A 69 8.82 -5.26 -3.98
C PHE A 69 8.45 -4.02 -3.18
N TYR A 70 9.29 -2.98 -3.20
CA TYR A 70 9.11 -1.80 -2.37
C TYR A 70 8.72 -0.57 -3.16
N LEU A 71 7.74 0.18 -2.69
CA LEU A 71 7.36 1.44 -3.31
C LEU A 71 8.02 2.67 -2.70
N HIS A 72 8.54 2.59 -1.47
CA HIS A 72 9.16 3.73 -0.79
C HIS A 72 8.40 5.06 -1.03
N ARG A 73 9.13 6.13 -1.41
CA ARG A 73 8.54 7.44 -1.71
C ARG A 73 7.71 7.46 -2.98
N LEU A 74 7.81 6.46 -3.84
CA LEU A 74 7.04 6.34 -5.07
C LEU A 74 5.54 6.21 -4.81
N GLN A 75 5.15 5.69 -3.64
CA GLN A 75 3.75 5.63 -3.21
C GLN A 75 3.04 7.00 -3.24
N PHE A 76 3.75 8.09 -2.97
CA PHE A 76 3.22 9.46 -3.03
C PHE A 76 3.44 10.11 -4.39
N PHE A 77 4.55 9.78 -5.03
CA PHE A 77 4.91 10.40 -6.30
C PHE A 77 3.98 9.97 -7.43
N ILE A 78 3.63 8.69 -7.54
CA ILE A 78 2.77 8.21 -8.62
C ILE A 78 1.39 8.86 -8.56
N PRO A 79 0.65 8.86 -7.43
CA PRO A 79 -0.61 9.59 -7.34
C PRO A 79 -0.48 11.06 -7.75
N SER A 80 0.62 11.75 -7.39
CA SER A 80 0.83 13.16 -7.74
C SER A 80 0.96 13.45 -9.24
N LEU A 81 1.11 12.43 -10.08
CA LEU A 81 1.14 12.58 -11.53
C LEU A 81 -0.26 12.62 -12.16
N PHE A 82 -1.26 12.13 -11.44
CA PHE A 82 -2.61 11.93 -11.94
C PHE A 82 -3.66 12.69 -11.14
N LEU A 83 -3.41 12.94 -9.86
CA LEU A 83 -4.32 13.60 -8.94
C LEU A 83 -3.93 15.06 -8.73
N ASP A 84 -4.93 15.93 -8.73
CA ASP A 84 -4.74 17.33 -8.34
C ASP A 84 -4.35 17.44 -6.86
N LYS A 85 -3.69 18.53 -6.49
CA LYS A 85 -3.29 18.79 -5.10
C LYS A 85 -4.46 18.69 -4.13
N LYS A 86 -5.68 19.09 -4.54
CA LYS A 86 -6.90 18.98 -3.70
C LYS A 86 -7.22 17.53 -3.32
N LEU A 87 -6.88 16.55 -4.15
CA LEU A 87 -7.11 15.12 -3.89
C LEU A 87 -5.95 14.46 -3.14
N MET A 88 -4.83 15.15 -2.97
CA MET A 88 -3.61 14.62 -2.34
C MET A 88 -3.65 14.68 -0.80
N SER A 89 -4.84 14.59 -0.21
CA SER A 89 -5.02 14.43 1.23
C SER A 89 -6.09 13.40 1.51
N GLN A 90 -5.96 12.71 2.62
CA GLN A 90 -6.89 11.66 3.04
C GLN A 90 -8.34 12.15 3.06
N ARG A 91 -8.60 13.27 3.75
CA ARG A 91 -9.94 13.83 3.86
C ARG A 91 -10.54 14.21 2.50
N SER A 92 -9.77 14.87 1.67
CA SER A 92 -10.22 15.35 0.36
C SER A 92 -10.42 14.23 -0.63
N TYR A 93 -9.54 13.22 -0.61
CA TYR A 93 -9.64 12.07 -1.51
C TYR A 93 -11.01 11.38 -1.41
N PHE A 94 -11.47 11.14 -0.19
CA PHE A 94 -12.77 10.50 0.05
C PHE A 94 -13.97 11.45 -0.12
N LYS A 95 -13.77 12.76 0.14
CA LYS A 95 -14.83 13.76 0.05
C LYS A 95 -15.23 14.07 -1.39
N PHE A 96 -14.26 14.26 -2.28
CA PHE A 96 -14.54 14.68 -3.66
C PHE A 96 -14.94 13.48 -4.52
N LYS A 97 -16.25 13.48 -4.91
CA LYS A 97 -16.89 12.44 -5.74
C LYS A 97 -17.39 13.01 -7.10
N ASP A 98 -17.00 14.25 -7.44
CA ASP A 98 -17.34 14.85 -8.73
C ASP A 98 -16.69 14.11 -9.90
N GLN A 99 -17.25 14.27 -11.11
CA GLN A 99 -16.80 13.55 -12.31
C GLN A 99 -15.32 13.77 -12.63
N THR A 100 -14.81 14.97 -12.41
CA THR A 100 -13.38 15.29 -12.65
C THR A 100 -12.48 14.50 -11.71
N SER A 101 -12.82 14.50 -10.41
CA SER A 101 -12.09 13.74 -9.39
C SER A 101 -12.18 12.24 -9.66
N TYR A 102 -13.33 11.73 -10.07
CA TYR A 102 -13.51 10.34 -10.46
C TYR A 102 -12.62 9.97 -11.66
N ASN A 103 -12.61 10.77 -12.70
CA ASN A 103 -11.78 10.54 -13.89
C ASN A 103 -10.28 10.53 -13.57
N GLN A 104 -9.82 11.39 -12.66
CA GLN A 104 -8.42 11.38 -12.22
C GLN A 104 -8.07 10.10 -11.47
N LYS A 105 -8.91 9.64 -10.55
CA LYS A 105 -8.75 8.38 -9.81
C LYS A 105 -8.75 7.19 -10.77
N LEU A 106 -9.68 7.15 -11.72
CA LEU A 106 -9.76 6.10 -12.74
C LEU A 106 -8.51 6.06 -13.63
N LYS A 107 -8.01 7.23 -14.06
CA LYS A 107 -6.77 7.33 -14.83
C LYS A 107 -5.57 6.79 -14.05
N LEU A 108 -5.47 7.13 -12.77
CA LEU A 108 -4.45 6.58 -11.88
C LEU A 108 -4.58 5.06 -11.80
N ARG A 109 -5.78 4.53 -11.48
CA ARG A 109 -6.07 3.09 -11.39
C ARG A 109 -5.66 2.33 -12.66
N ASN A 110 -6.03 2.83 -13.83
CA ASN A 110 -5.69 2.20 -15.11
C ASN A 110 -4.18 2.10 -15.35
N ASN A 111 -3.41 3.08 -14.89
CA ASN A 111 -1.95 3.01 -14.94
C ASN A 111 -1.39 1.99 -13.94
N LEU A 112 -1.94 1.95 -12.72
CA LEU A 112 -1.55 0.99 -11.70
C LEU A 112 -1.87 -0.46 -12.11
N LEU A 113 -3.01 -0.70 -12.76
CA LEU A 113 -3.37 -2.00 -13.33
C LEU A 113 -2.28 -2.54 -14.26
N LYS A 114 -1.75 -1.70 -15.15
CA LYS A 114 -0.69 -2.12 -16.08
C LYS A 114 0.60 -2.49 -15.34
N ILE A 115 0.96 -1.72 -14.31
CA ILE A 115 2.12 -1.99 -13.47
C ILE A 115 1.94 -3.30 -12.70
N LEU A 116 0.79 -3.48 -12.05
CA LEU A 116 0.48 -4.68 -11.27
C LEU A 116 0.39 -5.94 -12.15
N LYS A 117 -0.19 -5.84 -13.36
CA LYS A 117 -0.19 -6.94 -14.35
C LYS A 117 1.22 -7.42 -14.66
N PHE A 118 2.16 -6.48 -14.86
CA PHE A 118 3.56 -6.83 -15.10
C PHE A 118 4.20 -7.51 -13.88
N LEU A 119 4.03 -6.96 -12.68
CA LEU A 119 4.56 -7.55 -11.45
C LEU A 119 3.94 -8.92 -11.16
N LYS A 120 2.64 -9.10 -11.42
CA LYS A 120 1.97 -10.39 -11.28
C LYS A 120 2.56 -11.44 -12.23
N LYS A 121 2.79 -11.06 -13.50
CA LYS A 121 3.34 -11.98 -14.53
C LYS A 121 4.80 -12.34 -14.28
N HIS A 122 5.63 -11.37 -13.90
CA HIS A 122 7.09 -11.54 -13.85
C HIS A 122 7.68 -11.66 -12.44
N GLY A 123 6.90 -11.31 -11.42
CA GLY A 123 7.31 -11.36 -10.01
C GLY A 123 6.37 -12.19 -9.14
N ASN A 124 5.43 -12.94 -9.75
CA ASN A 124 4.41 -13.74 -9.07
C ASN A 124 3.70 -12.97 -7.94
N LEU A 125 3.36 -11.69 -8.21
CA LEU A 125 2.73 -10.82 -7.21
C LEU A 125 1.36 -11.37 -6.79
N LYS A 126 1.21 -11.66 -5.50
CA LYS A 126 -0.01 -12.18 -4.87
C LYS A 126 -0.60 -11.21 -3.85
N PHE A 127 0.25 -10.41 -3.21
CA PHE A 127 -0.14 -9.61 -2.06
C PHE A 127 0.31 -8.15 -2.20
N ILE A 128 -0.55 -7.24 -1.73
CA ILE A 128 -0.23 -5.83 -1.49
C ILE A 128 -0.29 -5.62 0.02
N LEU A 129 0.81 -5.17 0.62
CA LEU A 129 0.93 -4.93 2.05
C LEU A 129 1.02 -3.44 2.34
N VAL A 130 0.03 -2.92 3.06
CA VAL A 130 -0.09 -1.51 3.45
C VAL A 130 -0.13 -1.34 4.96
N SER A 131 0.28 -0.17 5.47
CA SER A 131 0.29 0.12 6.91
C SER A 131 -1.05 0.62 7.46
N SER A 132 -1.96 1.00 6.60
CA SER A 132 -3.29 1.49 6.96
C SER A 132 -4.23 1.38 5.78
N TYR A 133 -5.51 1.17 6.05
CA TYR A 133 -6.56 1.04 5.04
C TYR A 133 -7.06 2.41 4.53
N ASN A 134 -6.86 3.48 5.29
CA ASN A 134 -7.46 4.78 5.03
C ASN A 134 -6.52 5.82 4.37
N TYR A 135 -5.30 5.46 4.02
CA TYR A 135 -4.40 6.37 3.32
C TYR A 135 -4.76 6.48 1.84
N PHE A 136 -4.93 7.72 1.34
CA PHE A 136 -5.33 7.98 -0.04
C PHE A 136 -4.35 7.39 -1.07
N GLU A 137 -3.06 7.36 -0.74
CA GLU A 137 -2.03 6.80 -1.61
C GLU A 137 -2.15 5.29 -1.85
N HIS A 138 -2.90 4.58 -1.00
CA HIS A 138 -3.09 3.13 -1.10
C HIS A 138 -4.35 2.76 -1.90
N GLN A 139 -5.35 3.66 -1.99
CA GLN A 139 -6.69 3.31 -2.45
C GLN A 139 -6.71 2.78 -3.90
N GLU A 140 -6.09 3.49 -4.83
CA GLU A 140 -6.13 3.03 -6.23
C GLU A 140 -5.22 1.82 -6.49
N TRP A 141 -4.20 1.60 -5.67
CA TRP A 141 -3.45 0.35 -5.68
C TRP A 141 -4.30 -0.83 -5.20
N ALA A 142 -5.07 -0.64 -4.13
CA ALA A 142 -6.01 -1.63 -3.61
C ALA A 142 -7.09 -1.97 -4.64
N ASN A 143 -7.71 -0.94 -5.23
CA ASN A 143 -8.72 -1.11 -6.27
C ASN A 143 -8.16 -1.86 -7.49
N ALA A 144 -6.99 -1.47 -7.98
CA ALA A 144 -6.34 -2.15 -9.10
C ALA A 144 -5.89 -3.58 -8.75
N GLY A 145 -5.45 -3.80 -7.51
CA GLY A 145 -5.10 -5.13 -7.00
C GLY A 145 -6.30 -6.07 -7.00
N LYS A 146 -7.44 -5.61 -6.50
CA LYS A 146 -8.69 -6.37 -6.48
C LYS A 146 -9.13 -6.81 -7.87
N GLU A 147 -9.08 -5.92 -8.86
CA GLU A 147 -9.39 -6.24 -10.25
C GLU A 147 -8.49 -7.35 -10.83
N LEU A 148 -7.30 -7.53 -10.26
CA LEU A 148 -6.34 -8.55 -10.67
C LEU A 148 -6.33 -9.79 -9.77
N GLY A 149 -7.18 -9.86 -8.76
CA GLY A 149 -7.17 -10.93 -7.76
C GLY A 149 -5.86 -10.96 -6.95
N ILE A 150 -5.33 -9.77 -6.62
CA ILE A 150 -4.18 -9.59 -5.71
C ILE A 150 -4.75 -9.20 -4.35
N GLU A 151 -4.44 -9.98 -3.31
CA GLU A 151 -4.96 -9.76 -1.97
C GLU A 151 -4.38 -8.49 -1.34
N LEU A 152 -5.24 -7.67 -0.72
CA LEU A 152 -4.84 -6.53 0.08
C LEU A 152 -4.73 -6.91 1.55
N ILE A 153 -3.54 -6.82 2.09
CA ILE A 153 -3.25 -7.06 3.50
C ILE A 153 -2.92 -5.73 4.18
N VAL A 154 -3.67 -5.41 5.22
CA VAL A 154 -3.41 -4.24 6.08
C VAL A 154 -2.62 -4.68 7.29
N TYR A 155 -1.37 -4.25 7.41
CA TYR A 155 -0.55 -4.40 8.61
C TYR A 155 -0.73 -3.17 9.49
N TYR A 156 -1.72 -3.23 10.37
CA TYR A 156 -2.20 -2.06 11.11
C TYR A 156 -1.31 -1.78 12.33
N LYS A 157 -0.42 -0.80 12.17
CA LYS A 157 0.54 -0.41 13.20
C LYS A 157 -0.05 0.51 14.28
N GLU A 158 -1.14 1.20 13.97
CA GLU A 158 -1.73 2.25 14.81
C GLU A 158 -2.69 1.67 15.86
N SER A 159 -2.65 0.36 16.08
CA SER A 159 -3.54 -0.36 16.99
C SER A 159 -3.29 -0.10 18.49
N VAL A 160 -2.33 0.75 18.84
CA VAL A 160 -2.14 1.21 20.22
C VAL A 160 -2.96 2.49 20.41
N VAL A 161 -4.28 2.37 20.35
CA VAL A 161 -5.18 3.46 20.74
C VAL A 161 -5.58 3.22 22.20
N ALA A 162 -5.32 4.19 23.07
CA ALA A 162 -5.82 4.14 24.45
C ALA A 162 -7.35 4.02 24.43
N ASP A 163 -7.90 3.17 25.29
CA ASP A 163 -9.34 2.81 25.32
C ASP A 163 -10.29 4.01 25.26
N GLY A 164 -9.93 5.16 25.81
CA GLY A 164 -10.73 6.39 25.75
C GLY A 164 -10.82 7.06 24.36
N ARG A 165 -10.04 6.62 23.35
CA ARG A 165 -10.06 7.19 21.99
C ARG A 165 -10.76 6.30 20.97
N ILE A 166 -11.21 5.12 21.37
CA ILE A 166 -11.87 4.14 20.49
C ILE A 166 -13.10 4.75 19.81
N GLY A 167 -13.91 5.51 20.53
CA GLY A 167 -15.11 6.16 19.97
C GLY A 167 -14.83 7.15 18.83
N GLY A 168 -13.78 7.96 18.94
CA GLY A 168 -13.38 8.89 17.87
C GLY A 168 -12.82 8.18 16.65
N TYR A 169 -12.07 7.12 16.84
CA TYR A 169 -11.55 6.28 15.78
C TYR A 169 -12.65 5.52 15.05
N ASN A 170 -13.61 4.95 15.79
CA ASN A 170 -14.77 4.26 15.23
C ASN A 170 -15.61 5.18 14.33
N TYR A 171 -15.74 6.47 14.69
CA TYR A 171 -16.42 7.46 13.87
C TYR A 171 -15.67 7.69 12.52
N TYR A 172 -14.36 7.81 12.52
CA TYR A 172 -13.57 7.97 11.28
C TYR A 172 -13.63 6.72 10.41
N ILE A 173 -13.56 5.56 11.04
CA ILE A 173 -13.63 4.27 10.37
C ILE A 173 -15.00 4.08 9.72
N SER A 174 -16.09 4.29 10.45
CA SER A 174 -17.46 4.14 9.93
C SER A 174 -17.77 5.08 8.78
N LYS A 175 -17.24 6.31 8.79
CA LYS A 175 -17.39 7.25 7.67
C LYS A 175 -16.58 6.90 6.43
N SER A 176 -15.48 6.21 6.57
CA SER A 176 -14.66 5.72 5.44
C SER A 176 -15.05 4.32 4.98
N SER A 177 -15.95 3.64 5.71
CA SER A 177 -16.31 2.22 5.49
C SER A 177 -16.87 1.92 4.09
N ASN A 178 -17.54 2.88 3.44
CA ASN A 178 -18.07 2.68 2.10
C ASN A 178 -17.00 2.48 1.01
N ASP A 179 -15.76 2.84 1.31
CA ASP A 179 -14.63 2.74 0.36
C ASP A 179 -13.63 1.61 0.73
N ILE A 180 -13.91 0.85 1.82
CA ILE A 180 -12.97 -0.14 2.41
C ILE A 180 -13.24 -1.58 1.94
N ASN A 181 -14.19 -1.80 1.06
CA ASN A 181 -14.62 -3.13 0.59
C ASN A 181 -13.53 -3.99 -0.09
N ASN A 182 -12.28 -3.55 -0.06
CA ASN A 182 -11.18 -4.19 -0.79
C ASN A 182 -10.13 -4.82 0.15
N ILE A 183 -10.39 -4.90 1.46
CA ILE A 183 -9.45 -5.49 2.42
C ILE A 183 -9.73 -6.98 2.51
N ASP A 184 -8.70 -7.78 2.25
CA ASP A 184 -8.79 -9.24 2.36
C ASP A 184 -8.37 -9.72 3.75
N LYS A 185 -7.35 -9.09 4.35
CA LYS A 185 -6.84 -9.43 5.68
C LYS A 185 -6.35 -8.20 6.43
N VAL A 186 -6.58 -8.17 7.74
CA VAL A 186 -6.02 -7.17 8.66
C VAL A 186 -5.17 -7.87 9.70
N LEU A 187 -3.92 -7.45 9.80
CA LEU A 187 -2.98 -7.91 10.82
C LEU A 187 -2.88 -6.82 11.89
N VAL A 188 -3.23 -7.14 13.13
CA VAL A 188 -3.26 -6.21 14.26
C VAL A 188 -2.33 -6.63 15.39
N TYR A 189 -1.84 -5.65 16.17
CA TYR A 189 -1.01 -5.90 17.33
C TYR A 189 -1.88 -6.22 18.56
N GLY A 190 -2.13 -7.52 18.77
CA GLY A 190 -2.80 -7.97 19.98
C GLY A 190 -4.29 -7.66 20.07
N GLU A 191 -4.82 -7.75 21.30
CA GLU A 191 -6.25 -7.72 21.59
C GLU A 191 -6.89 -6.36 21.37
N SER A 192 -6.21 -5.26 21.72
CA SER A 192 -6.76 -3.91 21.54
C SER A 192 -7.03 -3.59 20.07
N GLY A 193 -6.07 -3.91 19.18
CA GLY A 193 -6.27 -3.76 17.74
C GLY A 193 -7.37 -4.67 17.19
N PHE A 194 -7.49 -5.89 17.71
CA PHE A 194 -8.55 -6.81 17.31
C PHE A 194 -9.94 -6.26 17.65
N ARG A 195 -10.15 -5.83 18.91
CA ARG A 195 -11.42 -5.23 19.36
C ARG A 195 -11.79 -4.01 18.54
N GLN A 196 -10.83 -3.16 18.21
CA GLN A 196 -11.08 -1.96 17.41
C GLN A 196 -11.72 -2.28 16.05
N PHE A 197 -11.24 -3.31 15.34
CA PHE A 197 -11.83 -3.72 14.07
C PHE A 197 -13.13 -4.49 14.25
N LYS A 198 -13.21 -5.37 15.26
CA LYS A 198 -14.40 -6.14 15.56
C LYS A 198 -15.61 -5.25 15.89
N ASP A 199 -15.42 -4.24 16.75
CA ASP A 199 -16.50 -3.36 17.21
C ASP A 199 -17.01 -2.41 16.11
N THR A 200 -16.25 -2.24 15.05
CA THR A 200 -16.61 -1.34 13.93
C THR A 200 -17.33 -2.04 12.79
N ASN A 201 -17.35 -3.37 12.76
CA ASN A 201 -17.89 -4.17 11.66
C ASN A 201 -17.45 -3.76 10.25
N ILE A 202 -16.24 -3.19 10.14
CA ILE A 202 -15.68 -2.73 8.85
C ILE A 202 -15.23 -3.89 8.00
N ILE A 203 -14.76 -4.93 8.66
CA ILE A 203 -14.26 -6.16 8.04
C ILE A 203 -14.77 -7.35 8.83
N ASP A 204 -15.03 -8.45 8.16
CA ASP A 204 -15.43 -9.70 8.79
C ASP A 204 -14.39 -10.15 9.83
N ASN A 205 -14.84 -10.59 10.99
CA ASN A 205 -13.96 -10.96 12.11
C ASN A 205 -12.95 -12.05 11.74
N GLU A 206 -13.32 -12.96 10.85
CA GLU A 206 -12.46 -14.04 10.33
C GLU A 206 -11.27 -13.54 9.49
N LYS A 207 -11.33 -12.29 9.01
CA LYS A 207 -10.26 -11.64 8.26
C LYS A 207 -9.30 -10.85 9.15
N ILE A 208 -9.55 -10.81 10.46
CA ILE A 208 -8.73 -10.06 11.43
C ILE A 208 -7.81 -11.04 12.17
N PHE A 209 -6.51 -10.86 12.01
CA PHE A 209 -5.49 -11.73 12.60
C PHE A 209 -4.69 -10.96 13.66
N LYS A 210 -4.65 -11.51 14.87
CA LYS A 210 -3.77 -11.02 15.93
C LYS A 210 -2.36 -11.52 15.65
N VAL A 211 -1.44 -10.59 15.42
CA VAL A 211 -0.02 -10.86 15.22
C VAL A 211 0.79 -10.04 16.22
N GLY A 212 1.96 -10.53 16.59
CA GLY A 212 2.90 -9.77 17.39
C GLY A 212 3.44 -8.56 16.63
N SER A 213 4.12 -7.67 17.34
CA SER A 213 4.89 -6.60 16.71
C SER A 213 6.22 -7.17 16.21
N LEU A 214 6.48 -7.07 14.90
CA LEU A 214 7.77 -7.50 14.33
C LEU A 214 8.98 -6.85 15.00
N LYS A 215 8.80 -5.67 15.59
CA LYS A 215 9.88 -5.00 16.36
C LYS A 215 10.17 -5.68 17.68
N THR A 216 9.15 -6.21 18.36
CA THR A 216 9.33 -6.90 19.64
C THR A 216 9.86 -8.30 19.43
N ASP A 217 9.54 -8.97 18.32
CA ASP A 217 10.05 -10.31 18.02
C ASP A 217 11.58 -10.34 17.94
N SER A 218 12.21 -9.23 17.50
CA SER A 218 13.68 -9.10 17.47
C SER A 218 14.34 -8.98 18.84
N LEU A 219 13.56 -8.77 19.91
CA LEU A 219 14.07 -8.73 21.28
C LEU A 219 14.14 -10.12 21.92
N TYR A 220 13.45 -11.10 21.31
CA TYR A 220 13.37 -12.48 21.82
C TYR A 220 14.06 -13.50 20.90
N SER A 221 14.65 -13.05 19.81
CA SER A 221 15.42 -13.87 18.86
C SER A 221 16.92 -13.62 19.01
#